data_0063c27bdbf1cb8b801df3a6bdc99d54
#
_entry.id   0063c27bdbf1cb8b801df3a6bdc99d54
#
_cell.length_a   1.000
_cell.length_b   1.000
_cell.length_c   1.000
_cell.angle_alpha   90.00
_cell.angle_beta   90.00
_cell.angle_gamma   90.00
#
_symmetry.space_group_name_H-M   'P 1'
#
loop_
_entity.id
_entity.type
_entity.pdbx_description
1 polymer ?
#
loop_
_entity_poly.entity_id
_entity_poly.type
_entity_poly.pdbx_seq_one_letter_code
_entity_poly.pdbx_strand_id
1 'polypeptide(L)'
;IHQPQGIDLKDDLDGVAALGKACDLVLGPMNATTNLTASVGGLVWFIRPIAVSWTLLGRDQMLWYPQTRTFAGERYRDWAGGMKKMAQAFGEFVENHAKKAA
;
A
#
# COMPACT_ATOMS: atom_id res chain seq x y z
N ILE A 1 -7.50 15.49 6.75
CA ILE A 1 -6.29 14.89 6.16
C ILE A 1 -5.08 15.63 6.67
N HIS A 2 -4.16 14.90 7.25
CA HIS A 2 -2.93 15.47 7.82
C HIS A 2 -1.80 15.43 6.79
N GLN A 3 -1.13 16.55 6.61
CA GLN A 3 0.10 16.63 5.83
C GLN A 3 1.24 17.08 6.75
N PRO A 4 2.28 16.27 6.94
CA PRO A 4 3.39 16.65 7.81
C PRO A 4 4.12 17.89 7.29
N GLN A 5 4.51 18.77 8.18
CA GLN A 5 5.35 19.92 7.84
C GLN A 5 6.81 19.50 7.81
N GLY A 6 7.59 20.20 7.00
CA GLY A 6 9.03 19.97 6.93
C GLY A 6 9.45 18.84 5.99
N ILE A 7 8.52 18.18 5.32
CA ILE A 7 8.82 17.14 4.34
C ILE A 7 8.26 17.57 2.98
N ASP A 8 9.12 17.65 1.98
CA ASP A 8 8.69 17.80 0.59
C ASP A 8 8.30 16.43 0.06
N LEU A 9 6.99 16.18 -0.06
CA LEU A 9 6.45 14.88 -0.44
C LEU A 9 6.85 14.44 -1.85
N LYS A 10 7.40 15.35 -2.65
CA LYS A 10 7.84 15.04 -4.01
C LYS A 10 9.35 14.79 -4.10
N ASP A 11 10.15 15.65 -3.47
CA ASP A 11 11.59 15.67 -3.69
C ASP A 11 12.42 15.13 -2.51
N ASP A 12 11.85 15.12 -1.30
CA ASP A 12 12.54 14.59 -0.13
C ASP A 12 12.30 13.09 0.00
N LEU A 13 13.05 12.29 -0.76
CA LEU A 13 12.86 10.84 -0.80
C LEU A 13 13.11 10.18 0.55
N ASP A 14 14.14 10.60 1.26
CA ASP A 14 14.44 10.04 2.58
C ASP A 14 13.33 10.36 3.58
N GLY A 15 12.82 11.59 3.56
CA GLY A 15 11.70 12.01 4.41
C GLY A 15 10.41 11.25 4.09
N VAL A 16 10.12 11.06 2.80
CA VAL A 16 8.94 10.28 2.37
C VAL A 16 9.08 8.82 2.80
N ALA A 17 10.25 8.22 2.64
CA ALA A 17 10.49 6.85 3.07
C ALA A 17 10.32 6.70 4.59
N ALA A 18 10.85 7.64 5.36
CA ALA A 18 10.72 7.65 6.81
C ALA A 18 9.25 7.81 7.24
N LEU A 19 8.51 8.70 6.59
CA LEU A 19 7.10 8.90 6.85
C LEU A 19 6.29 7.62 6.57
N GLY A 20 6.52 6.98 5.43
CA GLY A 20 5.86 5.73 5.10
C GLY A 20 6.18 4.63 6.09
N LYS A 21 7.43 4.51 6.51
CA LYS A 21 7.85 3.51 7.50
C LYS A 21 7.23 3.76 8.86
N ALA A 22 7.00 5.03 9.21
CA ALA A 22 6.39 5.41 10.49
C ALA A 22 4.88 5.13 10.54
N CYS A 23 4.22 4.99 9.40
CA CYS A 23 2.80 4.64 9.34
C CYS A 23 2.59 3.15 9.65
N ASP A 24 1.45 2.83 10.24
CA ASP A 24 1.07 1.43 10.49
C ASP A 24 0.75 0.70 9.20
N LEU A 25 0.23 1.41 8.21
CA LEU A 25 -0.13 0.88 6.90
C LEU A 25 -0.17 2.00 5.89
N VAL A 26 0.33 1.75 4.70
CA VAL A 26 0.24 2.68 3.56
C VAL A 26 -0.61 2.04 2.47
N LEU A 27 -1.57 2.79 1.97
CA LEU A 27 -2.46 2.37 0.89
C LEU A 27 -2.22 3.25 -0.33
N GLY A 28 -2.19 2.66 -1.50
CA GLY A 28 -2.07 3.46 -2.71
C GLY A 28 -1.87 2.64 -3.98
N PRO A 29 -1.84 3.32 -5.12
CA PRO A 29 -1.52 2.66 -6.38
C PRO A 29 -0.05 2.26 -6.41
N MET A 30 0.31 1.43 -7.40
CA MET A 30 1.69 1.01 -7.59
C MET A 30 2.47 2.14 -8.27
N ASN A 31 3.07 3.00 -7.47
CA ASN A 31 3.87 4.13 -7.95
C ASN A 31 5.19 4.23 -7.17
N ALA A 32 5.98 5.27 -7.43
CA ALA A 32 7.28 5.45 -6.81
C ALA A 32 7.18 5.56 -5.28
N THR A 33 6.21 6.29 -4.76
CA THR A 33 6.05 6.52 -3.33
C THR A 33 5.73 5.24 -2.57
N THR A 34 4.78 4.45 -3.07
CA THR A 34 4.39 3.19 -2.44
C THR A 34 5.49 2.15 -2.54
N ASN A 35 6.19 2.10 -3.68
CA ASN A 35 7.35 1.21 -3.83
C ASN A 35 8.50 1.60 -2.91
N LEU A 36 8.75 2.90 -2.74
CA LEU A 36 9.78 3.39 -1.83
C LEU A 36 9.49 2.97 -0.39
N THR A 37 8.24 3.12 0.05
CA THR A 37 7.83 2.69 1.39
C THR A 37 8.02 1.18 1.57
N ALA A 38 7.64 0.39 0.58
CA ALA A 38 7.81 -1.06 0.63
C ALA A 38 9.29 -1.46 0.69
N SER A 39 10.14 -0.73 -0.03
CA SER A 39 11.58 -1.02 -0.10
C SER A 39 12.29 -0.83 1.24
N VAL A 40 11.79 0.04 2.11
CA VAL A 40 12.35 0.25 3.45
C VAL A 40 11.64 -0.60 4.52
N GLY A 41 10.83 -1.56 4.11
CA GLY A 41 10.18 -2.51 5.01
C GLY A 41 8.85 -2.03 5.56
N GLY A 42 8.27 -0.95 5.03
CA GLY A 42 6.94 -0.49 5.41
C GLY A 42 5.86 -1.46 4.93
N LEU A 43 4.76 -1.54 5.67
CA LEU A 43 3.62 -2.32 5.27
C LEU A 43 2.80 -1.54 4.25
N VAL A 44 2.69 -2.08 3.03
CA VAL A 44 2.01 -1.40 1.93
C VAL A 44 1.00 -2.32 1.27
N TRP A 45 -0.19 -1.80 1.05
CA TRP A 45 -1.22 -2.45 0.25
C TRP A 45 -1.44 -1.63 -1.02
N PHE A 46 -1.26 -2.28 -2.16
CA PHE A 46 -1.42 -1.65 -3.46
C PHE A 46 -2.81 -1.91 -4.02
N ILE A 47 -3.42 -0.88 -4.61
CA ILE A 47 -4.52 -1.10 -5.54
C ILE A 47 -3.93 -1.15 -6.95
N ARG A 48 -4.34 -2.11 -7.75
CA ARG A 48 -3.80 -2.32 -9.09
C ARG A 48 -4.88 -2.67 -10.10
N PRO A 49 -4.64 -2.43 -11.39
CA PRO A 49 -5.49 -3.01 -12.43
C PRO A 49 -5.32 -4.54 -12.42
N ILE A 50 -6.28 -5.25 -12.98
CA ILE A 50 -6.21 -6.71 -13.04
C ILE A 50 -5.10 -7.22 -13.95
N ALA A 51 -4.57 -6.35 -14.82
CA ALA A 51 -3.50 -6.72 -15.74
C ALA A 51 -2.28 -7.28 -14.99
N VAL A 52 -1.71 -8.33 -15.53
CA VAL A 52 -0.57 -9.01 -14.93
C VAL A 52 0.66 -8.12 -14.99
N SER A 53 1.31 -7.94 -13.86
CA SER A 53 2.61 -7.29 -13.79
C SER A 53 3.70 -8.35 -13.60
N TRP A 54 4.82 -8.18 -14.27
CA TRP A 54 5.97 -9.07 -14.11
C TRP A 54 6.49 -9.09 -12.66
N THR A 55 6.29 -8.01 -11.91
CA THR A 55 6.73 -7.93 -10.51
C THR A 55 5.91 -8.81 -9.58
N LEU A 56 4.71 -9.23 -10.00
CA LEU A 56 3.81 -10.05 -9.19
C LEU A 56 3.89 -11.53 -9.53
N LEU A 57 4.29 -11.89 -10.75
CA LEU A 57 4.36 -13.27 -11.23
C LEU A 57 3.07 -14.07 -10.93
N GLY A 58 1.91 -13.41 -11.11
CA GLY A 58 0.62 -14.04 -10.89
C GLY A 58 0.17 -14.14 -9.43
N ARG A 59 0.86 -13.50 -8.51
CA ARG A 59 0.52 -13.52 -7.08
C ARG A 59 -0.10 -12.19 -6.64
N ASP A 60 -0.63 -12.18 -5.42
CA ASP A 60 -1.26 -10.97 -4.84
C ASP A 60 -0.27 -10.11 -4.06
N GLN A 61 0.99 -10.50 -3.99
CA GLN A 61 2.04 -9.72 -3.33
C GLN A 61 3.25 -9.62 -4.24
N MET A 62 4.02 -8.54 -4.07
CA MET A 62 5.27 -8.38 -4.78
C MET A 62 6.33 -9.31 -4.17
N LEU A 63 7.00 -10.07 -5.01
CA LEU A 63 8.03 -11.02 -4.53
C LEU A 63 9.22 -10.31 -3.87
N TRP A 64 9.52 -9.08 -4.31
CA TRP A 64 10.60 -8.28 -3.74
C TRP A 64 10.28 -7.77 -2.34
N TYR A 65 8.99 -7.61 -2.04
CA TYR A 65 8.52 -7.03 -0.78
C TYR A 65 7.42 -7.93 -0.21
N PRO A 66 7.79 -9.00 0.52
CA PRO A 66 6.81 -10.01 0.96
C PRO A 66 5.75 -9.48 1.94
N GLN A 67 5.99 -8.33 2.56
CA GLN A 67 5.00 -7.71 3.43
C GLN A 67 3.88 -6.98 2.67
N THR A 68 3.99 -6.87 1.34
CA THR A 68 2.99 -6.17 0.54
C THR A 68 1.81 -7.06 0.20
N ARG A 69 0.68 -6.43 -0.12
CA ARG A 69 -0.52 -7.08 -0.59
C ARG A 69 -1.14 -6.24 -1.70
N THR A 70 -1.77 -6.87 -2.67
CA THR A 70 -2.39 -6.15 -3.78
C THR A 70 -3.89 -6.45 -3.85
N PHE A 71 -4.65 -5.48 -4.34
CA PHE A 71 -6.09 -5.59 -4.52
C PHE A 71 -6.46 -5.16 -5.92
N ALA A 72 -7.29 -5.96 -6.59
CA ALA A 72 -7.77 -5.69 -7.94
C ALA A 72 -9.24 -6.03 -8.06
N GLY A 73 -9.93 -5.34 -8.96
CA GLY A 73 -11.31 -5.67 -9.30
C GLY A 73 -11.41 -6.91 -10.19
N GLU A 74 -12.62 -7.19 -10.67
CA GLU A 74 -12.91 -8.36 -11.51
C GLU A 74 -12.52 -8.14 -12.98
N ARG A 75 -12.43 -6.88 -13.41
CA ARG A 75 -12.16 -6.52 -14.80
C ARG A 75 -11.06 -5.48 -14.87
N TYR A 76 -10.48 -5.32 -16.06
CA TYR A 76 -9.52 -4.26 -16.32
C TYR A 76 -10.15 -2.89 -16.02
N ARG A 77 -9.46 -2.08 -15.25
CA ARG A 77 -9.91 -0.76 -14.77
C ARG A 77 -11.12 -0.80 -13.83
N ASP A 78 -11.45 -1.93 -13.26
CA ASP A 78 -12.45 -1.99 -12.20
C ASP A 78 -11.85 -1.53 -10.88
N TRP A 79 -11.58 -0.23 -10.77
CA TRP A 79 -11.00 0.36 -9.57
C TRP A 79 -11.97 0.29 -8.39
N ALA A 80 -13.27 0.43 -8.66
CA ALA A 80 -14.29 0.36 -7.60
C ALA A 80 -14.29 -1.01 -6.93
N GLY A 81 -14.19 -2.10 -7.70
CA GLY A 81 -14.11 -3.45 -7.15
C GLY A 81 -12.85 -3.67 -6.32
N GLY A 82 -11.70 -3.18 -6.80
CA GLY A 82 -10.46 -3.23 -6.05
C GLY A 82 -10.51 -2.43 -4.76
N MET A 83 -11.06 -1.22 -4.80
CA MET A 83 -11.22 -0.38 -3.63
C MET A 83 -12.15 -1.00 -2.60
N LYS A 84 -13.21 -1.65 -3.04
CA LYS A 84 -14.15 -2.34 -2.13
C LYS A 84 -13.44 -3.46 -1.36
N LYS A 85 -12.65 -4.27 -2.07
CA LYS A 85 -11.87 -5.35 -1.45
C LYS A 85 -10.85 -4.80 -0.46
N MET A 86 -10.15 -3.74 -0.83
CA MET A 86 -9.16 -3.07 0.03
C MET A 86 -9.83 -2.48 1.27
N ALA A 87 -10.99 -1.83 1.12
CA ALA A 87 -11.71 -1.23 2.23
C ALA A 87 -12.17 -2.29 3.25
N GLN A 88 -12.63 -3.44 2.77
CA GLN A 88 -13.03 -4.54 3.65
C GLN A 88 -11.82 -5.08 4.43
N ALA A 89 -10.72 -5.32 3.75
CA ALA A 89 -9.49 -5.79 4.39
C ALA A 89 -8.94 -4.75 5.38
N PHE A 90 -9.05 -3.46 5.04
CA PHE A 90 -8.64 -2.37 5.91
C PHE A 90 -9.46 -2.32 7.19
N GLY A 91 -10.77 -2.54 7.11
CA GLY A 91 -11.62 -2.61 8.30
C GLY A 91 -11.17 -3.72 9.25
N GLU A 92 -10.87 -4.90 8.71
CA GLU A 92 -10.34 -6.02 9.50
C GLU A 92 -8.97 -5.69 10.10
N PHE A 93 -8.11 -5.04 9.35
CA PHE A 93 -6.79 -4.61 9.83
C PHE A 93 -6.92 -3.64 11.00
N VAL A 94 -7.81 -2.66 10.92
CA VAL A 94 -8.03 -1.68 11.99
C VAL A 94 -8.53 -2.38 13.26
N GLU A 95 -9.46 -3.31 13.15
CA GLU A 95 -9.95 -4.07 14.30
C GLU A 95 -8.83 -4.87 14.97
N ASN A 96 -8.04 -5.58 14.18
CA ASN A 96 -6.93 -6.38 14.70
C ASN A 96 -5.84 -5.51 15.32
N HIS A 97 -5.55 -4.36 14.72
CA HIS A 97 -4.56 -3.43 15.23
C HIS A 97 -5.01 -2.81 16.56
N ALA A 98 -6.28 -2.44 16.68
CA ALA A 98 -6.84 -1.94 17.92
C ALA A 98 -6.79 -2.98 19.05
N LYS A 99 -7.07 -4.25 18.73
CA LYS A 99 -6.96 -5.35 19.72
C LYS A 99 -5.54 -5.55 20.20
N LYS A 100 -4.56 -5.42 19.31
CA LYS A 100 -3.14 -5.54 19.70
C LYS A 100 -2.66 -4.39 20.56
N ALA A 101 -3.22 -3.19 20.32
CA ALA A 101 -2.87 -1.99 21.09
C ALA A 101 -3.53 -1.99 22.49
N ALA A 102 -4.60 -2.74 22.64
CA ALA A 102 -5.29 -2.90 23.92
C ALA A 102 -4.68 -4.04 24.73
#